data_dd47313f856bb935ae77827423a67cea
#
_entry.id   dd47313f856bb935ae77827423a67cea
#
_cell.length_a   1.000
_cell.length_b   1.000
_cell.length_c   1.000
_cell.angle_alpha   90.00
_cell.angle_beta   90.00
_cell.angle_gamma   90.00
#
_symmetry.space_group_name_H-M   'P 1'
#
loop_
_entity.id
_entity.type
_entity.pdbx_description
1 polymer ?
#
loop_
_entity_poly.entity_id
_entity_poly.type
_entity_poly.pdbx_seq_one_letter_code
_entity_poly.pdbx_strand_id
1 'polypeptide(L)'
;SIVFVGINGVGKSTSLSKVAYYLKEHNIDVMITACDTFRSGAVEQLRSHAKCLDVELFEKGYLKDPADVARASLVHAKQAKKDCVLIDTAGRMQNNDKLMRELAKLVSVNTPDLVLFVGEALVGNDGIDQLNMFNKSLAQFCSDGRTIDGLVLTKFDTIDDKVGATLSMTYKTGQPIMFIGVGQKYTHLKKLSVNAVVNALFK
;
A
#
# COMPACT_ATOMS: atom_id res chain seq x y z
N SER A 1 4.54 -10.56 -4.67
CA SER A 1 3.55 -9.53 -5.04
C SER A 1 3.02 -8.81 -3.80
N ILE A 2 2.90 -7.49 -3.87
CA ILE A 2 2.47 -6.63 -2.77
C ILE A 2 1.34 -5.73 -3.26
N VAL A 3 0.18 -5.77 -2.61
CA VAL A 3 -0.97 -4.88 -2.91
C VAL A 3 -1.02 -3.74 -1.91
N PHE A 4 -1.15 -2.51 -2.42
CA PHE A 4 -1.29 -1.30 -1.61
C PHE A 4 -2.75 -0.87 -1.56
N VAL A 5 -3.32 -0.82 -0.37
CA VAL A 5 -4.72 -0.44 -0.12
C VAL A 5 -4.82 0.77 0.81
N GLY A 6 -5.95 1.44 0.83
CA GLY A 6 -6.20 2.60 1.70
C GLY A 6 -7.15 3.60 1.06
N ILE A 7 -7.52 4.63 1.80
CA ILE A 7 -8.47 5.65 1.34
C ILE A 7 -7.87 6.61 0.30
N ASN A 8 -8.71 7.45 -0.29
CA ASN A 8 -8.26 8.49 -1.22
C ASN A 8 -7.35 9.51 -0.53
N GLY A 9 -6.29 9.94 -1.23
CA GLY A 9 -5.42 11.03 -0.78
C GLY A 9 -4.36 10.68 0.27
N VAL A 10 -4.35 9.46 0.83
CA VAL A 10 -3.35 9.05 1.85
C VAL A 10 -1.94 8.85 1.30
N GLY A 11 -1.74 8.92 -0.02
CA GLY A 11 -0.41 8.76 -0.63
C GLY A 11 -0.04 7.33 -1.00
N LYS A 12 -1.01 6.48 -1.40
CA LYS A 12 -0.76 5.09 -1.84
C LYS A 12 0.27 5.00 -2.95
N SER A 13 0.00 5.63 -4.11
CA SER A 13 0.89 5.57 -5.28
C SER A 13 2.27 6.15 -4.98
N THR A 14 2.34 7.21 -4.15
CA THR A 14 3.62 7.77 -3.68
C THR A 14 4.36 6.79 -2.75
N SER A 15 3.66 6.13 -1.84
CA SER A 15 4.27 5.15 -0.93
C SER A 15 4.74 3.91 -1.68
N LEU A 16 3.93 3.42 -2.62
CA LEU A 16 4.31 2.34 -3.53
C LEU A 16 5.59 2.67 -4.29
N SER A 17 5.68 3.88 -4.84
CA SER A 17 6.87 4.33 -5.58
C SER A 17 8.11 4.44 -4.69
N LYS A 18 7.95 4.82 -3.42
CA LYS A 18 9.04 4.81 -2.44
C LYS A 18 9.48 3.38 -2.08
N VAL A 19 8.52 2.45 -1.97
CA VAL A 19 8.84 1.03 -1.74
C VAL A 19 9.54 0.45 -2.98
N ALA A 20 9.11 0.81 -4.20
CA ALA A 20 9.81 0.44 -5.44
C ALA A 20 11.27 0.92 -5.43
N TYR A 21 11.50 2.19 -5.08
CA TYR A 21 12.84 2.73 -4.92
C TYR A 21 13.65 1.95 -3.89
N TYR A 22 13.07 1.71 -2.70
CA TYR A 22 13.72 0.96 -1.62
C TYR A 22 14.13 -0.45 -2.06
N LEU A 23 13.26 -1.18 -2.74
CA LEU A 23 13.54 -2.53 -3.23
C LEU A 23 14.62 -2.52 -4.31
N LYS A 24 14.58 -1.56 -5.24
CA LYS A 24 15.60 -1.37 -6.29
C LYS A 24 16.99 -1.12 -5.69
N GLU A 25 17.10 -0.29 -4.64
CA GLU A 25 18.35 -0.07 -3.90
C GLU A 25 18.91 -1.36 -3.23
N HIS A 26 18.05 -2.37 -3.07
CA HIS A 26 18.45 -3.69 -2.57
C HIS A 26 18.60 -4.74 -3.69
N ASN A 27 18.76 -4.30 -4.94
CA ASN A 27 18.92 -5.14 -6.13
C ASN A 27 17.73 -6.10 -6.38
N ILE A 28 16.53 -5.71 -6.02
CA ILE A 28 15.28 -6.41 -6.32
C ILE A 28 14.71 -5.84 -7.63
N ASP A 29 14.50 -6.68 -8.64
CA ASP A 29 13.88 -6.26 -9.91
C ASP A 29 12.37 -6.13 -9.74
N VAL A 30 11.89 -4.88 -9.76
CA VAL A 30 10.51 -4.52 -9.44
C VAL A 30 9.73 -4.17 -10.68
N MET A 31 8.47 -4.60 -10.73
CA MET A 31 7.47 -4.11 -11.67
C MET A 31 6.32 -3.44 -10.91
N ILE A 32 5.83 -2.31 -11.41
CA ILE A 32 4.65 -1.62 -10.88
C ILE A 32 3.43 -1.97 -11.73
N THR A 33 2.29 -2.21 -11.10
CA THR A 33 1.02 -2.48 -11.79
C THR A 33 -0.01 -1.42 -11.43
N ALA A 34 -0.60 -0.77 -12.45
CA ALA A 34 -1.63 0.25 -12.29
C ALA A 34 -3.03 -0.39 -12.28
N CYS A 35 -3.60 -0.60 -11.07
CA CYS A 35 -4.97 -1.08 -10.90
C CYS A 35 -5.97 0.00 -10.43
N ASP A 36 -5.58 1.27 -10.32
CA ASP A 36 -6.50 2.41 -10.21
C ASP A 36 -7.00 2.79 -11.62
N THR A 37 -7.88 1.96 -12.18
CA THR A 37 -8.33 2.07 -13.57
C THR A 37 -9.52 3.03 -13.75
N PHE A 38 -10.05 3.59 -12.67
CA PHE A 38 -11.25 4.45 -12.72
C PHE A 38 -10.94 5.92 -12.51
N ARG A 39 -9.83 6.25 -11.87
CA ARG A 39 -9.47 7.63 -11.57
C ARG A 39 -8.64 8.22 -12.70
N SER A 40 -9.15 9.31 -13.30
CA SER A 40 -8.40 10.08 -14.29
C SER A 40 -7.05 10.54 -13.73
N GLY A 41 -5.98 10.35 -14.48
CA GLY A 41 -4.62 10.74 -14.12
C GLY A 41 -3.87 9.78 -13.19
N ALA A 42 -4.52 8.73 -12.64
CA ALA A 42 -3.84 7.79 -11.75
C ALA A 42 -2.76 6.98 -12.46
N VAL A 43 -3.07 6.50 -13.65
CA VAL A 43 -2.13 5.75 -14.49
C VAL A 43 -0.96 6.63 -14.91
N GLU A 44 -1.23 7.87 -15.34
CA GLU A 44 -0.21 8.86 -15.73
C GLU A 44 0.72 9.22 -14.56
N GLN A 45 0.16 9.33 -13.35
CA GLN A 45 0.96 9.56 -12.14
C GLN A 45 1.94 8.41 -11.90
N LEU A 46 1.46 7.16 -11.98
CA LEU A 46 2.33 5.99 -11.84
C LEU A 46 3.34 5.87 -12.98
N ARG A 47 2.94 6.21 -14.20
CA ARG A 47 3.87 6.23 -15.36
C ARG A 47 5.02 7.21 -15.13
N SER A 48 4.73 8.38 -14.56
CA SER A 48 5.76 9.36 -14.21
C SER A 48 6.71 8.80 -13.13
N HIS A 49 6.17 8.14 -12.09
CA HIS A 49 7.00 7.50 -11.07
C HIS A 49 7.84 6.37 -11.65
N ALA A 50 7.26 5.49 -12.45
CA ALA A 50 7.95 4.36 -13.07
C ALA A 50 9.12 4.82 -13.96
N LYS A 51 8.88 5.88 -14.76
CA LYS A 51 9.91 6.51 -15.58
C LYS A 51 11.05 7.11 -14.73
N CYS A 52 10.72 7.85 -13.67
CA CYS A 52 11.72 8.43 -12.77
C CYS A 52 12.57 7.37 -12.05
N LEU A 53 11.97 6.23 -11.73
CA LEU A 53 12.63 5.14 -11.03
C LEU A 53 13.31 4.15 -11.98
N ASP A 54 13.08 4.29 -13.29
CA ASP A 54 13.52 3.31 -14.27
C ASP A 54 13.08 1.88 -13.89
N VAL A 55 11.76 1.74 -13.68
CA VAL A 55 11.09 0.47 -13.40
C VAL A 55 9.96 0.25 -14.40
N GLU A 56 9.68 -1.02 -14.69
CA GLU A 56 8.63 -1.39 -15.61
C GLU A 56 7.26 -1.07 -15.03
N LEU A 57 6.37 -0.45 -15.82
CA LEU A 57 4.97 -0.24 -15.51
C LEU A 57 4.10 -1.16 -16.36
N PHE A 58 3.30 -1.98 -15.71
CA PHE A 58 2.24 -2.75 -16.35
C PHE A 58 0.90 -2.02 -16.22
N GLU A 59 0.26 -1.76 -17.34
CA GLU A 59 -1.04 -1.10 -17.42
C GLU A 59 -1.91 -1.66 -18.56
N LYS A 60 -3.21 -1.59 -18.42
CA LYS A 60 -4.18 -1.95 -19.48
C LYS A 60 -5.16 -0.82 -19.78
N GLY A 61 -4.81 0.41 -19.41
CA GLY A 61 -5.66 1.59 -19.57
C GLY A 61 -6.83 1.63 -18.57
N TYR A 62 -7.77 2.51 -18.88
CA TYR A 62 -8.93 2.78 -18.02
C TYR A 62 -10.08 1.80 -18.21
N LEU A 63 -11.01 1.80 -17.25
CA LEU A 63 -12.27 1.03 -17.26
C LEU A 63 -12.08 -0.49 -17.38
N LYS A 64 -10.94 -1.01 -16.96
CA LYS A 64 -10.69 -2.46 -16.88
C LYS A 64 -10.91 -2.95 -15.45
N ASP A 65 -11.31 -4.22 -15.32
CA ASP A 65 -11.43 -4.86 -14.01
C ASP A 65 -10.06 -4.92 -13.33
N PRO A 66 -9.89 -4.32 -12.15
CA PRO A 66 -8.60 -4.30 -11.45
C PRO A 66 -8.03 -5.70 -11.15
N ALA A 67 -8.91 -6.68 -10.85
CA ALA A 67 -8.48 -8.05 -10.57
C ALA A 67 -7.89 -8.73 -11.81
N ASP A 68 -8.46 -8.47 -13.00
CA ASP A 68 -7.95 -9.01 -14.27
C ASP A 68 -6.65 -8.31 -14.69
N VAL A 69 -6.51 -7.01 -14.44
CA VAL A 69 -5.26 -6.28 -14.68
C VAL A 69 -4.15 -6.83 -13.80
N ALA A 70 -4.41 -7.01 -12.49
CA ALA A 70 -3.46 -7.59 -11.56
C ALA A 70 -3.05 -9.02 -11.98
N ARG A 71 -4.02 -9.87 -12.33
CA ARG A 71 -3.73 -11.24 -12.80
C ARG A 71 -2.83 -11.25 -14.04
N ALA A 72 -3.14 -10.43 -15.02
CA ALA A 72 -2.34 -10.35 -16.24
C ALA A 72 -0.92 -9.80 -15.94
N SER A 73 -0.77 -8.87 -15.01
CA SER A 73 0.54 -8.35 -14.60
C SER A 73 1.39 -9.42 -13.92
N LEU A 74 0.80 -10.25 -13.04
CA LEU A 74 1.52 -11.34 -12.39
C LEU A 74 2.01 -12.39 -13.40
N VAL A 75 1.20 -12.73 -14.41
CA VAL A 75 1.63 -13.61 -15.50
C VAL A 75 2.79 -13.00 -16.29
N HIS A 76 2.67 -11.71 -16.65
CA HIS A 76 3.73 -10.99 -17.36
C HIS A 76 5.01 -10.92 -16.54
N ALA A 77 4.92 -10.56 -15.27
CA ALA A 77 6.07 -10.47 -14.37
C ALA A 77 6.82 -11.80 -14.24
N LYS A 78 6.09 -12.92 -14.17
CA LYS A 78 6.69 -14.27 -14.16
C LYS A 78 7.45 -14.57 -15.44
N GLN A 79 6.90 -14.20 -16.61
CA GLN A 79 7.57 -14.36 -17.90
C GLN A 79 8.80 -13.46 -18.02
N ALA A 80 8.71 -12.22 -17.54
CA ALA A 80 9.80 -11.26 -17.51
C ALA A 80 10.82 -11.50 -16.36
N LYS A 81 10.60 -12.53 -15.53
CA LYS A 81 11.45 -12.91 -14.38
C LYS A 81 11.63 -11.79 -13.36
N LYS A 82 10.58 -11.01 -13.12
CA LYS A 82 10.59 -9.98 -12.09
C LYS A 82 10.56 -10.59 -10.70
N ASP A 83 11.33 -10.01 -9.77
CA ASP A 83 11.39 -10.48 -8.38
C ASP A 83 10.19 -10.04 -7.56
N CYS A 84 9.67 -8.83 -7.82
CA CYS A 84 8.56 -8.26 -7.06
C CYS A 84 7.59 -7.47 -7.94
N VAL A 85 6.29 -7.65 -7.71
CA VAL A 85 5.22 -6.86 -8.34
C VAL A 85 4.53 -6.02 -7.29
N LEU A 86 4.53 -4.70 -7.47
CA LEU A 86 3.85 -3.74 -6.63
C LEU A 86 2.55 -3.29 -7.30
N ILE A 87 1.41 -3.59 -6.67
CA ILE A 87 0.08 -3.36 -7.25
C ILE A 87 -0.55 -2.15 -6.56
N ASP A 88 -0.72 -1.06 -7.32
CA ASP A 88 -1.48 0.11 -6.87
C ASP A 88 -2.97 -0.13 -7.06
N THR A 89 -3.77 0.28 -6.10
CA THR A 89 -5.23 0.18 -6.17
C THR A 89 -5.88 1.55 -6.07
N ALA A 90 -7.09 1.68 -6.60
CA ALA A 90 -7.88 2.88 -6.40
C ALA A 90 -8.09 3.15 -4.91
N GLY A 91 -8.04 4.41 -4.51
CA GLY A 91 -8.41 4.81 -3.16
C GLY A 91 -9.88 4.46 -2.91
N ARG A 92 -10.14 3.87 -1.76
CA ARG A 92 -11.49 3.45 -1.39
C ARG A 92 -11.99 4.27 -0.21
N MET A 93 -13.21 4.76 -0.32
CA MET A 93 -13.94 5.24 0.85
C MET A 93 -14.43 3.99 1.59
N GLN A 94 -14.11 3.88 2.86
CA GLN A 94 -14.39 2.71 3.68
C GLN A 94 -15.88 2.32 3.75
N ASN A 95 -16.78 3.25 3.47
CA ASN A 95 -18.22 3.06 3.47
C ASN A 95 -18.82 2.77 2.08
N ASN A 96 -18.00 2.44 1.08
CA ASN A 96 -18.46 2.07 -0.26
C ASN A 96 -18.30 0.57 -0.49
N ASP A 97 -19.34 -0.20 -0.18
CA ASP A 97 -19.37 -1.65 -0.28
C ASP A 97 -19.01 -2.18 -1.66
N LYS A 98 -19.44 -1.53 -2.73
CA LYS A 98 -19.12 -1.95 -4.10
C LYS A 98 -17.59 -1.91 -4.32
N LEU A 99 -16.98 -0.80 -3.97
CA LEU A 99 -15.54 -0.62 -4.12
C LEU A 99 -14.75 -1.57 -3.21
N MET A 100 -15.25 -1.85 -2.02
CA MET A 100 -14.62 -2.81 -1.11
C MET A 100 -14.69 -4.25 -1.63
N ARG A 101 -15.81 -4.64 -2.26
CA ARG A 101 -15.94 -5.95 -2.94
C ARG A 101 -15.00 -6.09 -4.12
N GLU A 102 -14.81 -5.04 -4.94
CA GLU A 102 -13.85 -5.04 -6.04
C GLU A 102 -12.41 -5.25 -5.54
N LEU A 103 -12.05 -4.58 -4.43
CA LEU A 103 -10.76 -4.75 -3.79
C LEU A 103 -10.58 -6.18 -3.24
N ALA A 104 -11.55 -6.68 -2.53
CA ALA A 104 -11.53 -8.06 -2.02
C ALA A 104 -11.45 -9.10 -3.15
N LYS A 105 -12.15 -8.86 -4.27
CA LYS A 105 -12.03 -9.67 -5.49
C LYS A 105 -10.59 -9.66 -6.02
N LEU A 106 -9.94 -8.47 -6.10
CA LEU A 106 -8.56 -8.36 -6.53
C LEU A 106 -7.63 -9.19 -5.64
N VAL A 107 -7.78 -9.06 -4.33
CA VAL A 107 -6.96 -9.80 -3.35
C VAL A 107 -7.23 -11.30 -3.40
N SER A 108 -8.50 -11.72 -3.41
CA SER A 108 -8.89 -13.14 -3.40
C SER A 108 -8.45 -13.87 -4.68
N VAL A 109 -8.63 -13.25 -5.86
CA VAL A 109 -8.30 -13.88 -7.16
C VAL A 109 -6.79 -13.97 -7.37
N ASN A 110 -6.03 -12.99 -6.88
CA ASN A 110 -4.60 -12.88 -7.15
C ASN A 110 -3.70 -13.37 -6.00
N THR A 111 -4.27 -13.65 -4.84
CA THR A 111 -3.57 -14.18 -3.65
C THR A 111 -2.19 -13.53 -3.43
N PRO A 112 -2.11 -12.20 -3.24
CA PRO A 112 -0.83 -11.52 -3.09
C PRO A 112 -0.10 -12.00 -1.84
N ASP A 113 1.25 -11.93 -1.86
CA ASP A 113 2.07 -12.30 -0.71
C ASP A 113 1.84 -11.34 0.46
N LEU A 114 1.68 -10.05 0.18
CA LEU A 114 1.39 -9.02 1.18
C LEU A 114 0.27 -8.08 0.73
N VAL A 115 -0.58 -7.70 1.67
CA VAL A 115 -1.55 -6.60 1.54
C VAL A 115 -1.17 -5.52 2.54
N LEU A 116 -0.68 -4.38 2.05
CA LEU A 116 -0.23 -3.27 2.88
C LEU A 116 -1.27 -2.14 2.91
N PHE A 117 -1.71 -1.80 4.10
CA PHE A 117 -2.57 -0.65 4.30
C PHE A 117 -1.74 0.64 4.41
N VAL A 118 -2.03 1.60 3.55
CA VAL A 118 -1.43 2.93 3.58
C VAL A 118 -2.37 3.86 4.31
N GLY A 119 -1.94 4.34 5.47
CA GLY A 119 -2.68 5.25 6.33
C GLY A 119 -1.89 6.52 6.63
N GLU A 120 -2.59 7.58 6.96
CA GLU A 120 -1.98 8.83 7.39
C GLU A 120 -1.74 8.81 8.90
N ALA A 121 -0.54 9.15 9.34
CA ALA A 121 -0.17 9.09 10.75
C ALA A 121 -0.96 10.07 11.65
N LEU A 122 -1.48 11.16 11.08
CA LEU A 122 -2.24 12.20 11.78
C LEU A 122 -3.66 11.80 12.20
N VAL A 123 -4.25 10.78 11.54
CA VAL A 123 -5.71 10.52 11.69
C VAL A 123 -6.08 9.73 12.95
N GLY A 124 -5.11 9.33 13.77
CA GLY A 124 -5.39 8.70 15.07
C GLY A 124 -6.42 7.58 15.02
N ASN A 125 -7.55 7.73 15.74
CA ASN A 125 -8.61 6.71 15.79
C ASN A 125 -9.28 6.47 14.43
N ASP A 126 -9.45 7.49 13.59
CA ASP A 126 -10.06 7.34 12.26
C ASP A 126 -9.25 6.39 11.37
N GLY A 127 -7.92 6.41 11.48
CA GLY A 127 -7.05 5.47 10.77
C GLY A 127 -7.24 4.02 11.22
N ILE A 128 -7.49 3.83 12.50
CA ILE A 128 -7.77 2.52 13.09
C ILE A 128 -9.12 2.00 12.61
N ASP A 129 -10.14 2.85 12.60
CA ASP A 129 -11.49 2.50 12.13
C ASP A 129 -11.46 2.16 10.64
N GLN A 130 -10.72 2.92 9.83
CA GLN A 130 -10.49 2.61 8.42
C GLN A 130 -9.85 1.23 8.26
N LEU A 131 -8.76 0.93 8.97
CA LEU A 131 -8.09 -0.37 8.90
C LEU A 131 -9.03 -1.51 9.28
N ASN A 132 -9.79 -1.35 10.36
CA ASN A 132 -10.75 -2.36 10.82
C ASN A 132 -11.83 -2.63 9.76
N MET A 133 -12.30 -1.60 9.06
CA MET A 133 -13.27 -1.76 7.98
C MET A 133 -12.67 -2.48 6.76
N PHE A 134 -11.41 -2.19 6.40
CA PHE A 134 -10.70 -2.93 5.36
C PHE A 134 -10.53 -4.40 5.74
N ASN A 135 -10.09 -4.70 6.97
CA ASN A 135 -9.96 -6.07 7.48
C ASN A 135 -11.30 -6.80 7.46
N LYS A 136 -12.37 -6.17 7.95
CA LYS A 136 -13.71 -6.75 7.94
C LYS A 136 -14.18 -7.08 6.51
N SER A 137 -13.97 -6.18 5.57
CA SER A 137 -14.35 -6.40 4.17
C SER A 137 -13.53 -7.51 3.52
N LEU A 138 -12.22 -7.54 3.74
CA LEU A 138 -11.37 -8.63 3.23
C LEU A 138 -11.80 -9.98 3.83
N ALA A 139 -11.97 -10.06 5.15
CA ALA A 139 -12.41 -11.28 5.82
C ALA A 139 -13.80 -11.74 5.36
N GLN A 140 -14.69 -10.81 5.02
CA GLN A 140 -16.05 -11.14 4.57
C GLN A 140 -16.07 -11.65 3.12
N PHE A 141 -15.24 -11.10 2.24
CA PHE A 141 -15.31 -11.36 0.81
C PHE A 141 -14.18 -12.25 0.27
N CYS A 142 -13.10 -12.48 1.04
CA CYS A 142 -12.09 -13.47 0.73
C CYS A 142 -12.41 -14.78 1.47
N SER A 143 -12.42 -15.88 0.73
CA SER A 143 -12.78 -17.21 1.29
C SER A 143 -11.79 -17.74 2.31
N ASP A 144 -10.55 -17.24 2.30
CA ASP A 144 -9.46 -17.60 3.19
C ASP A 144 -9.38 -16.73 4.48
N GLY A 145 -10.35 -15.82 4.66
CA GLY A 145 -10.35 -14.90 5.80
C GLY A 145 -9.20 -13.89 5.79
N ARG A 146 -8.66 -13.57 4.61
CA ARG A 146 -7.54 -12.65 4.43
C ARG A 146 -7.75 -11.32 5.12
N THR A 147 -6.70 -10.81 5.74
CA THR A 147 -6.63 -9.48 6.36
C THR A 147 -5.43 -8.69 5.86
N ILE A 148 -5.28 -7.47 6.32
CA ILE A 148 -4.08 -6.64 6.10
C ILE A 148 -2.89 -7.28 6.80
N ASP A 149 -1.72 -7.31 6.13
CA ASP A 149 -0.50 -7.92 6.67
C ASP A 149 0.41 -6.89 7.35
N GLY A 150 0.29 -5.61 6.99
CA GLY A 150 1.13 -4.57 7.58
C GLY A 150 0.73 -3.16 7.18
N LEU A 151 1.32 -2.18 7.86
CA LEU A 151 1.01 -0.77 7.72
C LEU A 151 2.15 0.01 7.06
N VAL A 152 1.80 0.97 6.24
CA VAL A 152 2.67 2.05 5.76
C VAL A 152 2.08 3.37 6.24
N LEU A 153 2.74 4.04 7.17
CA LEU A 153 2.27 5.33 7.69
C LEU A 153 2.88 6.48 6.90
N THR A 154 2.03 7.33 6.34
CA THR A 154 2.43 8.51 5.58
C THR A 154 2.37 9.77 6.45
N LYS A 155 3.03 10.84 5.99
CA LYS A 155 3.07 12.15 6.66
C LYS A 155 3.58 12.08 8.11
N PHE A 156 4.45 11.14 8.39
CA PHE A 156 5.00 10.92 9.73
C PHE A 156 5.91 12.08 10.19
N ASP A 157 6.39 12.87 9.26
CA ASP A 157 7.16 14.09 9.50
C ASP A 157 6.31 15.25 10.05
N THR A 158 4.99 15.18 9.88
CA THR A 158 4.07 16.27 10.29
C THR A 158 3.46 16.10 11.68
N ILE A 159 3.73 15.00 12.38
CA ILE A 159 3.21 14.74 13.73
C ILE A 159 4.25 15.06 14.80
N ASP A 160 3.80 15.65 15.90
CA ASP A 160 4.64 15.96 17.06
C ASP A 160 4.90 14.72 17.91
N ASP A 161 3.85 14.01 18.31
CA ASP A 161 3.96 12.75 19.06
C ASP A 161 4.05 11.53 18.15
N LYS A 162 5.25 11.29 17.61
CA LYS A 162 5.54 10.14 16.73
C LYS A 162 5.44 8.80 17.46
N VAL A 163 5.76 8.79 18.73
CA VAL A 163 5.80 7.59 19.57
C VAL A 163 4.39 7.16 19.92
N GLY A 164 3.56 8.08 20.41
CA GLY A 164 2.18 7.80 20.76
C GLY A 164 1.35 7.33 19.57
N ALA A 165 1.49 7.97 18.41
CA ALA A 165 0.83 7.56 17.18
C ALA A 165 1.22 6.12 16.76
N THR A 166 2.51 5.80 16.80
CA THR A 166 3.04 4.47 16.45
C THR A 166 2.51 3.39 17.37
N LEU A 167 2.60 3.62 18.69
CA LEU A 167 2.14 2.66 19.70
C LEU A 167 0.64 2.44 19.64
N SER A 168 -0.13 3.51 19.53
CA SER A 168 -1.59 3.43 19.44
C SER A 168 -2.03 2.63 18.23
N MET A 169 -1.42 2.88 17.07
CA MET A 169 -1.71 2.11 15.85
C MET A 169 -1.36 0.62 16.01
N THR A 170 -0.14 0.32 16.42
CA THR A 170 0.31 -1.08 16.57
C THR A 170 -0.51 -1.83 17.63
N TYR A 171 -0.73 -1.21 18.79
CA TYR A 171 -1.46 -1.84 19.89
C TYR A 171 -2.93 -2.11 19.54
N LYS A 172 -3.61 -1.12 18.95
CA LYS A 172 -5.04 -1.26 18.62
C LYS A 172 -5.31 -2.14 17.40
N THR A 173 -4.39 -2.19 16.46
CA THR A 173 -4.61 -2.93 15.20
C THR A 173 -3.98 -4.32 15.20
N GLY A 174 -2.98 -4.57 16.05
CA GLY A 174 -2.18 -5.79 16.04
C GLY A 174 -1.32 -5.97 14.80
N GLN A 175 -1.28 -4.96 13.90
CA GLN A 175 -0.56 -5.04 12.63
C GLN A 175 0.82 -4.36 12.73
N PRO A 176 1.88 -4.96 12.13
CA PRO A 176 3.21 -4.36 12.14
C PRO A 176 3.27 -3.11 11.23
N ILE A 177 3.96 -2.07 11.69
CA ILE A 177 4.31 -0.93 10.84
C ILE A 177 5.57 -1.31 10.06
N MET A 178 5.40 -1.55 8.77
CA MET A 178 6.49 -1.94 7.86
C MET A 178 7.37 -0.75 7.49
N PHE A 179 6.72 0.38 7.17
CA PHE A 179 7.40 1.60 6.71
C PHE A 179 6.71 2.86 7.23
N ILE A 180 7.52 3.91 7.39
CA ILE A 180 7.07 5.28 7.67
C ILE A 180 7.56 6.23 6.57
N GLY A 181 6.67 7.06 6.05
CA GLY A 181 6.95 8.12 5.09
C GLY A 181 7.24 9.42 5.82
N VAL A 182 8.45 9.96 5.67
CA VAL A 182 8.95 11.14 6.39
C VAL A 182 9.24 12.31 5.45
N GLY A 183 8.44 12.48 4.40
CA GLY A 183 8.57 13.58 3.43
C GLY A 183 8.29 13.14 2.00
N GLN A 184 8.60 13.98 1.01
CA GLN A 184 8.16 13.82 -0.38
C GLN A 184 9.12 13.00 -1.27
N LYS A 185 10.42 12.94 -0.97
CA LYS A 185 11.43 12.28 -1.80
C LYS A 185 11.31 10.75 -1.70
N TYR A 186 11.77 10.01 -2.71
CA TYR A 186 11.80 8.55 -2.70
C TYR A 186 12.63 7.99 -1.53
N THR A 187 13.70 8.67 -1.17
CA THR A 187 14.56 8.33 -0.02
C THR A 187 13.90 8.59 1.34
N HIS A 188 12.74 9.30 1.37
CA HIS A 188 11.99 9.60 2.59
C HIS A 188 11.02 8.47 2.96
N LEU A 189 11.48 7.22 2.83
CA LEU A 189 10.86 6.03 3.38
C LEU A 189 11.83 5.39 4.37
N LYS A 190 11.35 5.07 5.57
CA LYS A 190 12.18 4.46 6.62
C LYS A 190 11.48 3.25 7.21
N LYS A 191 12.24 2.25 7.64
CA LYS A 191 11.73 1.21 8.53
C LYS A 191 11.54 1.79 9.92
N LEU A 192 10.49 1.37 10.61
CA LEU A 192 10.32 1.76 12.01
C LEU A 192 11.36 1.03 12.87
N SER A 193 12.15 1.79 13.65
CA SER A 193 13.08 1.23 14.61
C SER A 193 12.40 1.06 15.97
N VAL A 194 12.19 -0.18 16.40
CA VAL A 194 11.64 -0.50 17.73
C VAL A 194 12.49 0.14 18.82
N ASN A 195 13.83 0.04 18.72
CA ASN A 195 14.74 0.65 19.70
C ASN A 195 14.60 2.17 19.76
N ALA A 196 14.39 2.85 18.62
CA ALA A 196 14.20 4.30 18.60
C ALA A 196 12.88 4.68 19.29
N VAL A 197 11.80 3.90 19.08
CA VAL A 197 10.51 4.11 19.74
C VAL A 197 10.64 3.89 21.26
N VAL A 198 11.24 2.77 21.67
CA VAL A 198 11.45 2.45 23.10
C VAL A 198 12.30 3.51 23.79
N ASN A 199 13.43 3.91 23.18
CA ASN A 199 14.29 4.95 23.76
C ASN A 199 13.59 6.32 23.88
N ALA A 200 12.62 6.61 23.02
CA ALA A 200 11.85 7.84 23.08
C ALA A 200 10.75 7.81 24.16
N LEU A 201 10.28 6.62 24.57
CA LEU A 201 9.30 6.44 25.64
C LEU A 201 9.89 6.68 27.04
N PHE A 202 11.18 6.40 27.23
CA PHE A 202 11.84 6.44 28.52
C PHE A 202 12.76 7.67 28.69
N LYS A 203 12.65 8.66 27.81
CA LYS A 203 13.26 9.98 27.95
C LYS A 203 12.28 10.97 28.56
#